data_dbace0438c3612af579e3084412ebc78
#
_entry.id   dbace0438c3612af579e3084412ebc78
#
_cell.length_a   1.000
_cell.length_b   1.000
_cell.length_c   1.000
_cell.angle_alpha   90.00
_cell.angle_beta   90.00
_cell.angle_gamma   90.00
#
_symmetry.space_group_name_H-M   'P 1'
#
loop_
_entity.id
_entity.type
_entity.pdbx_description
1 polymer ?
#
loop_
_entity_poly.entity_id
_entity_poly.type
_entity_poly.pdbx_seq_one_letter_code
_entity_poly.pdbx_strand_id
1 'polypeptide(L)'
;MLNDYIKFMNFYAEDITGTGYLAFRDLPLILNETKGKKALDFGCGAGRSSKYLERLGYFVTGVDINPQMIKMAKSNLKSCEFLDLKSSQLPFQDQTFDLVFNSFVLFDMSSKAEIISTFKELKRVCKKGGEIVSIVNSNHLFTKKWLTVDNHFEQNYDLHSGDIARIILSDLNIEIFDYYWTNSDYEECFKEVGLIQISKHEPLGYSNEGYDWLDELNYPPYSIYNCKC
;
A
#
# COMPACT_ATOMS: atom_id res chain seq x y z
N MET A 1 3.74 10.30 12.94
CA MET A 1 4.23 9.17 12.10
C MET A 1 5.37 8.50 12.82
N LEU A 2 5.41 7.18 12.82
CA LEU A 2 6.46 6.37 13.46
C LEU A 2 7.79 6.44 12.68
N ASN A 3 7.74 6.67 11.37
CA ASN A 3 8.87 6.58 10.45
C ASN A 3 9.30 7.94 9.88
N ASP A 4 10.61 8.12 9.68
CA ASP A 4 11.18 9.26 8.96
C ASP A 4 11.35 8.91 7.47
N TYR A 5 10.25 8.97 6.72
CA TYR A 5 10.24 8.68 5.28
C TYR A 5 11.08 9.66 4.45
N ILE A 6 11.38 10.86 4.97
CA ILE A 6 12.16 11.88 4.25
C ILE A 6 13.61 11.43 4.06
N LYS A 7 14.18 10.78 5.05
CA LYS A 7 15.58 10.30 5.02
C LYS A 7 15.88 9.38 3.84
N PHE A 8 14.87 8.66 3.35
CA PHE A 8 15.00 7.63 2.31
C PHE A 8 14.13 7.89 1.07
N MET A 9 13.79 9.17 0.80
CA MET A 9 12.88 9.55 -0.29
C MET A 9 13.27 8.96 -1.64
N ASN A 10 14.57 8.92 -1.99
CA ASN A 10 15.04 8.39 -3.27
C ASN A 10 14.64 6.92 -3.44
N PHE A 11 14.78 6.12 -2.38
CA PHE A 11 14.35 4.73 -2.40
C PHE A 11 12.84 4.59 -2.70
N TYR A 12 12.01 5.45 -2.11
CA TYR A 12 10.56 5.41 -2.34
C TYR A 12 10.14 5.91 -3.74
N ALA A 13 11.07 6.42 -4.55
CA ALA A 13 10.85 6.79 -5.95
C ALA A 13 11.25 5.68 -6.94
N GLU A 14 12.08 4.73 -6.52
CA GLU A 14 12.59 3.66 -7.37
C GLU A 14 11.61 2.48 -7.48
N ASP A 15 11.77 1.66 -8.52
CA ASP A 15 11.00 0.44 -8.68
C ASP A 15 11.37 -0.54 -7.54
N ILE A 16 10.36 -1.19 -6.97
CA ILE A 16 10.53 -2.08 -5.83
C ILE A 16 11.08 -3.44 -6.27
N THR A 17 12.03 -3.97 -5.53
CA THR A 17 12.72 -5.24 -5.79
C THR A 17 12.63 -6.17 -4.57
N GLY A 18 13.18 -7.37 -4.68
CA GLY A 18 13.21 -8.35 -3.60
C GLY A 18 11.80 -8.70 -3.11
N THR A 19 11.64 -8.92 -1.81
CA THR A 19 10.35 -9.26 -1.18
C THR A 19 9.25 -8.26 -1.57
N GLY A 20 9.58 -6.97 -1.65
CA GLY A 20 8.63 -5.91 -2.04
C GLY A 20 8.08 -6.03 -3.46
N TYR A 21 8.82 -6.64 -4.38
CA TYR A 21 8.36 -6.89 -5.76
C TYR A 21 7.02 -7.64 -5.80
N LEU A 22 6.80 -8.57 -4.89
CA LEU A 22 5.57 -9.34 -4.82
C LEU A 22 4.33 -8.50 -4.56
N ALA A 23 4.46 -7.34 -3.91
CA ALA A 23 3.35 -6.43 -3.65
C ALA A 23 2.71 -5.86 -4.93
N PHE A 24 3.49 -5.75 -6.02
CA PHE A 24 3.03 -5.10 -7.27
C PHE A 24 2.94 -6.07 -8.45
N ARG A 25 3.68 -7.18 -8.43
CA ARG A 25 3.80 -8.12 -9.55
C ARG A 25 2.45 -8.56 -10.11
N ASP A 26 1.51 -8.89 -9.23
CA ASP A 26 0.23 -9.49 -9.63
C ASP A 26 -0.90 -8.46 -9.84
N LEU A 27 -0.63 -7.17 -9.66
CA LEU A 27 -1.64 -6.13 -9.88
C LEU A 27 -2.27 -6.17 -11.29
N PRO A 28 -1.55 -6.48 -12.39
CA PRO A 28 -2.16 -6.61 -13.71
C PRO A 28 -3.20 -7.74 -13.81
N LEU A 29 -3.14 -8.73 -12.91
CA LEU A 29 -4.12 -9.82 -12.83
C LEU A 29 -5.38 -9.41 -12.04
N ILE A 30 -5.22 -8.44 -11.14
CA ILE A 30 -6.26 -7.96 -10.22
C ILE A 30 -7.01 -6.78 -10.85
N LEU A 31 -6.28 -5.87 -11.50
CA LEU A 31 -6.79 -4.64 -12.09
C LEU A 31 -7.16 -4.88 -13.57
N ASN A 32 -8.46 -4.93 -13.84
CA ASN A 32 -8.97 -5.14 -15.19
C ASN A 32 -9.39 -3.81 -15.84
N GLU A 33 -9.29 -3.74 -17.20
CA GLU A 33 -9.76 -2.60 -17.98
C GLU A 33 -9.26 -1.24 -17.45
N THR A 34 -7.95 -1.08 -17.39
CA THR A 34 -7.29 0.08 -16.75
C THR A 34 -7.24 1.33 -17.64
N LYS A 35 -7.21 1.13 -18.96
CA LYS A 35 -6.94 2.20 -19.94
C LYS A 35 -7.98 3.32 -19.90
N GLY A 36 -7.50 4.53 -19.67
CA GLY A 36 -8.32 5.75 -19.68
C GLY A 36 -9.16 5.97 -18.42
N LYS A 37 -9.06 5.09 -17.42
CA LYS A 37 -9.72 5.26 -16.13
C LYS A 37 -8.93 6.20 -15.22
N LYS A 38 -9.62 6.86 -14.29
CA LYS A 38 -9.02 7.74 -13.29
C LYS A 38 -8.68 6.95 -12.02
N ALA A 39 -7.43 7.05 -11.56
CA ALA A 39 -7.00 6.46 -10.31
C ALA A 39 -6.56 7.53 -9.31
N LEU A 40 -6.99 7.37 -8.07
CA LEU A 40 -6.40 8.04 -6.91
C LEU A 40 -5.35 7.13 -6.29
N ASP A 41 -4.13 7.61 -6.15
CA ASP A 41 -3.06 6.95 -5.40
C ASP A 41 -2.93 7.64 -4.03
N PHE A 42 -3.53 7.03 -3.00
CA PHE A 42 -3.59 7.57 -1.65
C PHE A 42 -2.36 7.13 -0.84
N GLY A 43 -1.60 8.10 -0.33
CA GLY A 43 -0.28 7.87 0.27
C GLY A 43 0.77 7.56 -0.78
N CYS A 44 0.78 8.32 -1.88
CA CYS A 44 1.63 8.06 -3.06
C CYS A 44 3.15 8.23 -2.81
N GLY A 45 3.54 8.83 -1.68
CA GLY A 45 4.93 9.10 -1.36
C GLY A 45 5.66 9.84 -2.48
N ALA A 46 6.84 9.34 -2.87
CA ALA A 46 7.65 9.90 -3.95
C ALA A 46 7.20 9.47 -5.36
N GLY A 47 6.04 8.81 -5.51
CA GLY A 47 5.38 8.53 -6.78
C GLY A 47 5.61 7.12 -7.35
N ARG A 48 6.18 6.17 -6.59
CA ARG A 48 6.43 4.78 -7.06
C ARG A 48 5.14 4.10 -7.53
N SER A 49 4.13 4.06 -6.70
CA SER A 49 2.83 3.46 -7.00
C SER A 49 2.12 4.20 -8.13
N SER A 50 2.19 5.54 -8.14
CA SER A 50 1.65 6.36 -9.22
C SER A 50 2.27 6.03 -10.58
N LYS A 51 3.60 5.87 -10.65
CA LYS A 51 4.33 5.44 -11.85
C LYS A 51 3.87 4.07 -12.34
N TYR A 52 3.62 3.16 -11.39
CA TYR A 52 3.15 1.82 -11.72
C TYR A 52 1.72 1.87 -12.30
N LEU A 53 0.81 2.59 -11.67
CA LEU A 53 -0.57 2.75 -12.15
C LEU A 53 -0.63 3.47 -13.53
N GLU A 54 0.23 4.47 -13.75
CA GLU A 54 0.37 5.12 -15.06
C GLU A 54 0.78 4.13 -16.15
N ARG A 55 1.77 3.27 -15.86
CA ARG A 55 2.20 2.21 -16.80
C ARG A 55 1.08 1.22 -17.13
N LEU A 56 0.14 1.01 -16.23
CA LEU A 56 -1.07 0.22 -16.47
C LEU A 56 -2.12 0.98 -17.29
N GLY A 57 -1.95 2.28 -17.56
CA GLY A 57 -2.81 3.08 -18.42
C GLY A 57 -3.83 3.96 -17.70
N TYR A 58 -3.72 4.13 -16.38
CA TYR A 58 -4.57 5.05 -15.62
C TYR A 58 -4.14 6.52 -15.80
N PHE A 59 -5.11 7.43 -15.71
CA PHE A 59 -4.85 8.83 -15.38
C PHE A 59 -4.76 8.95 -13.86
N VAL A 60 -3.56 9.20 -13.35
CA VAL A 60 -3.26 9.11 -11.91
C VAL A 60 -3.22 10.48 -11.26
N THR A 61 -3.94 10.60 -10.13
CA THR A 61 -3.80 11.68 -9.17
C THR A 61 -3.24 11.09 -7.87
N GLY A 62 -2.00 11.45 -7.51
CA GLY A 62 -1.36 11.02 -6.27
C GLY A 62 -1.58 12.04 -5.14
N VAL A 63 -1.83 11.57 -3.93
CA VAL A 63 -1.93 12.42 -2.74
C VAL A 63 -1.09 11.86 -1.60
N ASP A 64 -0.46 12.76 -0.85
CA ASP A 64 0.32 12.42 0.34
C ASP A 64 0.27 13.58 1.34
N ILE A 65 0.43 13.27 2.63
CA ILE A 65 0.49 14.28 3.70
C ILE A 65 1.86 14.96 3.79
N ASN A 66 2.89 14.34 3.18
CA ASN A 66 4.26 14.84 3.23
C ASN A 66 4.57 15.70 2.00
N PRO A 67 4.72 17.03 2.15
CA PRO A 67 4.95 17.93 1.01
C PRO A 67 6.29 17.71 0.32
N GLN A 68 7.29 17.12 1.00
CA GLN A 68 8.59 16.84 0.37
C GLN A 68 8.49 15.61 -0.54
N MET A 69 7.73 14.59 -0.14
CA MET A 69 7.39 13.45 -1.00
C MET A 69 6.65 13.92 -2.27
N ILE A 70 5.63 14.75 -2.10
CA ILE A 70 4.88 15.33 -3.24
C ILE A 70 5.80 16.16 -4.16
N LYS A 71 6.73 16.93 -3.61
CA LYS A 71 7.71 17.66 -4.41
C LYS A 71 8.56 16.73 -5.26
N MET A 72 9.01 15.60 -4.68
CA MET A 72 9.78 14.59 -5.40
C MET A 72 8.92 13.88 -6.46
N ALA A 73 7.72 13.45 -6.13
CA ALA A 73 6.80 12.83 -7.09
C ALA A 73 6.57 13.74 -8.31
N LYS A 74 6.29 15.02 -8.11
CA LYS A 74 6.18 16.05 -9.18
C LYS A 74 7.44 16.21 -10.01
N SER A 75 8.61 16.01 -9.43
CA SER A 75 9.88 16.06 -10.12
C SER A 75 10.06 14.86 -11.06
N ASN A 76 9.68 13.68 -10.58
CA ASN A 76 9.92 12.40 -11.24
C ASN A 76 8.88 12.05 -12.30
N LEU A 77 7.61 12.44 -12.09
CA LEU A 77 6.48 12.05 -12.94
C LEU A 77 5.69 13.30 -13.37
N LYS A 78 5.92 13.74 -14.61
CA LYS A 78 5.25 14.92 -15.18
C LYS A 78 3.86 14.65 -15.75
N SER A 79 3.55 13.39 -16.00
CA SER A 79 2.29 12.89 -16.57
C SER A 79 1.20 12.67 -15.52
N CYS A 80 1.55 12.63 -14.24
CA CYS A 80 0.62 12.47 -13.13
C CYS A 80 0.37 13.81 -12.42
N GLU A 81 -0.80 13.92 -11.80
CA GLU A 81 -1.11 15.04 -10.90
C GLU A 81 -0.74 14.65 -9.46
N PHE A 82 -0.22 15.60 -8.67
CA PHE A 82 0.13 15.36 -7.27
C PHE A 82 -0.31 16.51 -6.38
N LEU A 83 -0.92 16.18 -5.22
CA LEU A 83 -1.41 17.14 -4.25
C LEU A 83 -0.96 16.78 -2.83
N ASP A 84 -0.48 17.74 -2.07
CA ASP A 84 -0.21 17.57 -0.64
C ASP A 84 -1.52 17.74 0.16
N LEU A 85 -1.83 16.74 0.98
CA LEU A 85 -3.03 16.77 1.82
C LEU A 85 -2.81 17.65 3.05
N LYS A 86 -3.78 18.53 3.33
CA LYS A 86 -3.78 19.41 4.51
C LYS A 86 -4.78 18.97 5.57
N SER A 87 -5.62 18.01 5.26
CA SER A 87 -6.66 17.50 6.16
C SER A 87 -6.96 16.04 5.82
N SER A 88 -7.69 15.37 6.69
CA SER A 88 -8.22 14.02 6.44
C SER A 88 -9.28 13.97 5.36
N GLN A 89 -9.92 15.11 5.04
CA GLN A 89 -10.87 15.20 3.94
C GLN A 89 -10.12 15.40 2.62
N LEU A 90 -10.40 14.54 1.64
CA LEU A 90 -9.83 14.63 0.31
C LEU A 90 -10.45 15.78 -0.51
N PRO A 91 -9.65 16.60 -1.22
CA PRO A 91 -10.12 17.76 -1.96
C PRO A 91 -10.77 17.38 -3.30
N PHE A 92 -11.56 16.30 -3.31
CA PHE A 92 -12.24 15.78 -4.51
C PHE A 92 -13.73 15.67 -4.28
N GLN A 93 -14.49 15.77 -5.37
CA GLN A 93 -15.93 15.51 -5.36
C GLN A 93 -16.19 14.01 -5.14
N ASP A 94 -17.40 13.70 -4.67
CA ASP A 94 -17.88 12.32 -4.56
C ASP A 94 -17.78 11.63 -5.93
N GLN A 95 -17.51 10.32 -5.93
CA GLN A 95 -17.53 9.47 -7.12
C GLN A 95 -16.67 10.00 -8.29
N THR A 96 -15.43 10.43 -7.97
CA THR A 96 -14.49 10.98 -8.95
C THR A 96 -13.65 9.90 -9.63
N PHE A 97 -13.21 8.89 -8.87
CA PHE A 97 -12.20 7.92 -9.31
C PHE A 97 -12.80 6.54 -9.61
N ASP A 98 -12.31 5.91 -10.66
CA ASP A 98 -12.65 4.53 -11.02
C ASP A 98 -11.90 3.53 -10.15
N LEU A 99 -10.69 3.88 -9.73
CA LEU A 99 -9.83 3.15 -8.81
C LEU A 99 -9.36 4.09 -7.69
N VAL A 100 -9.43 3.64 -6.45
CA VAL A 100 -8.68 4.21 -5.32
C VAL A 100 -7.65 3.18 -4.89
N PHE A 101 -6.39 3.52 -4.98
CA PHE A 101 -5.28 2.64 -4.67
C PHE A 101 -4.53 3.16 -3.44
N ASN A 102 -4.11 2.27 -2.55
CA ASN A 102 -3.20 2.58 -1.47
C ASN A 102 -2.25 1.40 -1.24
N SER A 103 -0.97 1.69 -1.09
CA SER A 103 0.04 0.69 -0.81
C SER A 103 0.93 1.14 0.34
N PHE A 104 1.08 0.28 1.33
CA PHE A 104 1.96 0.53 2.48
C PHE A 104 1.58 1.79 3.28
N VAL A 105 0.28 2.03 3.46
CA VAL A 105 -0.25 3.21 4.18
C VAL A 105 -0.99 2.83 5.45
N LEU A 106 -1.76 1.73 5.41
CA LEU A 106 -2.70 1.40 6.50
C LEU A 106 -2.01 1.02 7.81
N PHE A 107 -0.81 0.53 7.74
CA PHE A 107 -0.01 0.19 8.94
C PHE A 107 0.67 1.41 9.58
N ASP A 108 0.60 2.60 8.98
CA ASP A 108 0.92 3.86 9.65
C ASP A 108 -0.25 4.36 10.53
N MET A 109 -1.43 3.76 10.44
CA MET A 109 -2.62 4.15 11.19
C MET A 109 -2.66 3.47 12.54
N SER A 110 -2.76 4.27 13.59
CA SER A 110 -2.63 3.85 14.99
C SER A 110 -3.87 3.18 15.58
N SER A 111 -5.00 3.19 14.86
CA SER A 111 -6.26 2.63 15.34
C SER A 111 -7.19 2.18 14.20
N LYS A 112 -8.05 1.19 14.49
CA LYS A 112 -9.13 0.80 13.56
C LYS A 112 -10.06 1.98 13.24
N ALA A 113 -10.30 2.87 14.19
CA ALA A 113 -11.12 4.06 13.96
C ALA A 113 -10.51 4.99 12.89
N GLU A 114 -9.19 5.12 12.87
CA GLU A 114 -8.47 5.88 11.84
C GLU A 114 -8.59 5.20 10.48
N ILE A 115 -8.40 3.87 10.40
CA ILE A 115 -8.59 3.07 9.18
C ILE A 115 -10.02 3.26 8.65
N ILE A 116 -11.04 3.08 9.51
CA ILE A 116 -12.45 3.23 9.14
C ILE A 116 -12.76 4.65 8.64
N SER A 117 -12.27 5.67 9.34
CA SER A 117 -12.46 7.07 8.93
C SER A 117 -11.85 7.35 7.56
N THR A 118 -10.63 6.85 7.33
CA THR A 118 -9.95 6.96 6.04
C THR A 118 -10.75 6.25 4.95
N PHE A 119 -11.18 5.01 5.16
CA PHE A 119 -11.95 4.28 4.15
C PHE A 119 -13.32 4.87 3.86
N LYS A 120 -13.96 5.54 4.81
CA LYS A 120 -15.19 6.33 4.52
C LYS A 120 -14.93 7.40 3.48
N GLU A 121 -13.78 8.08 3.58
CA GLU A 121 -13.40 9.13 2.65
C GLU A 121 -12.92 8.57 1.30
N LEU A 122 -12.15 7.48 1.30
CA LEU A 122 -11.76 6.78 0.08
C LEU A 122 -12.99 6.27 -0.70
N LYS A 123 -13.97 5.70 0.02
CA LYS A 123 -15.24 5.26 -0.58
C LYS A 123 -16.05 6.42 -1.13
N ARG A 124 -16.08 7.57 -0.45
CA ARG A 124 -16.79 8.78 -0.93
C ARG A 124 -16.29 9.21 -2.31
N VAL A 125 -14.97 9.24 -2.50
CA VAL A 125 -14.36 9.68 -3.77
C VAL A 125 -14.31 8.59 -4.83
N CYS A 126 -14.46 7.33 -4.46
CA CYS A 126 -14.58 6.19 -5.39
C CYS A 126 -15.96 6.19 -6.05
N LYS A 127 -16.02 5.95 -7.35
CA LYS A 127 -17.28 5.81 -8.08
C LYS A 127 -18.08 4.60 -7.59
N LYS A 128 -19.40 4.67 -7.69
CA LYS A 128 -20.23 3.49 -7.48
C LYS A 128 -19.85 2.40 -8.48
N GLY A 129 -19.54 1.21 -7.97
CA GLY A 129 -19.01 0.09 -8.77
C GLY A 129 -17.52 0.23 -9.12
N GLY A 130 -16.86 1.28 -8.68
CA GLY A 130 -15.40 1.41 -8.71
C GLY A 130 -14.71 0.50 -7.70
N GLU A 131 -13.41 0.53 -7.68
CA GLU A 131 -12.58 -0.36 -6.87
C GLU A 131 -11.72 0.40 -5.87
N ILE A 132 -11.59 -0.16 -4.65
CA ILE A 132 -10.54 0.24 -3.72
C ILE A 132 -9.58 -0.93 -3.59
N VAL A 133 -8.31 -0.71 -3.97
CA VAL A 133 -7.25 -1.72 -3.85
C VAL A 133 -6.23 -1.27 -2.81
N SER A 134 -5.99 -2.15 -1.83
CA SER A 134 -5.10 -1.89 -0.70
C SER A 134 -4.05 -2.98 -0.59
N ILE A 135 -2.77 -2.59 -0.52
CA ILE A 135 -1.66 -3.49 -0.24
C ILE A 135 -1.22 -3.27 1.20
N VAL A 136 -1.27 -4.35 1.97
CA VAL A 136 -0.89 -4.36 3.39
C VAL A 136 0.07 -5.52 3.69
N ASN A 137 0.71 -5.47 4.84
CA ASN A 137 1.48 -6.58 5.35
C ASN A 137 0.54 -7.78 5.61
N SER A 138 0.98 -8.99 5.24
CA SER A 138 0.27 -10.20 5.65
C SER A 138 0.58 -10.54 7.12
N ASN A 139 -0.20 -11.44 7.71
CA ASN A 139 0.08 -11.95 9.06
C ASN A 139 1.44 -12.68 9.15
N HIS A 140 2.02 -13.04 8.01
CA HIS A 140 3.29 -13.77 7.96
C HIS A 140 4.51 -12.85 7.96
N LEU A 141 4.36 -11.56 7.60
CA LEU A 141 5.49 -10.66 7.42
C LEU A 141 6.42 -10.61 8.65
N PHE A 142 5.86 -10.68 9.85
CA PHE A 142 6.61 -10.55 11.10
C PHE A 142 7.12 -11.88 11.68
N THR A 143 6.82 -13.03 11.03
CA THR A 143 7.11 -14.37 11.58
C THR A 143 7.92 -15.28 10.66
N LYS A 144 8.08 -14.93 9.38
CA LYS A 144 8.76 -15.73 8.37
C LYS A 144 10.06 -15.05 7.92
N LYS A 145 10.91 -15.78 7.19
CA LYS A 145 12.18 -15.26 6.68
C LYS A 145 12.00 -14.74 5.27
N TRP A 146 12.45 -13.54 5.00
CA TRP A 146 12.29 -12.88 3.72
C TRP A 146 13.62 -12.50 3.10
N LEU A 147 13.68 -12.46 1.78
CA LEU A 147 14.89 -12.14 1.03
C LEU A 147 15.46 -10.76 1.39
N THR A 148 14.59 -9.75 1.50
CA THR A 148 15.02 -8.35 1.71
C THR A 148 14.36 -7.67 2.93
N VAL A 149 13.74 -8.44 3.83
CA VAL A 149 13.15 -7.92 5.06
C VAL A 149 13.64 -8.72 6.26
N ASP A 150 14.33 -8.07 7.18
CA ASP A 150 14.65 -8.64 8.49
C ASP A 150 13.57 -8.21 9.50
N ASN A 151 12.99 -9.19 10.17
CA ASN A 151 11.91 -9.05 11.15
C ASN A 151 12.24 -9.74 12.48
N HIS A 152 13.46 -10.24 12.65
CA HIS A 152 13.89 -11.03 13.80
C HIS A 152 14.17 -10.14 15.02
N PHE A 153 13.11 -9.53 15.56
CA PHE A 153 13.16 -8.68 16.76
C PHE A 153 12.24 -9.25 17.83
N GLU A 154 12.66 -9.18 19.10
CA GLU A 154 11.94 -9.72 20.25
C GLU A 154 10.49 -9.21 20.32
N GLN A 155 10.29 -7.92 20.00
CA GLN A 155 8.98 -7.29 19.99
C GLN A 155 8.00 -7.86 18.95
N ASN A 156 8.48 -8.61 17.95
CA ASN A 156 7.65 -9.19 16.90
C ASN A 156 7.13 -10.60 17.21
N TYR A 157 7.57 -11.23 18.32
CA TYR A 157 7.24 -12.64 18.55
C TYR A 157 5.82 -12.88 19.04
N ASP A 158 5.17 -11.89 19.64
CA ASP A 158 3.81 -12.01 20.18
C ASP A 158 2.98 -10.75 19.92
N LEU A 159 2.83 -10.39 18.65
CA LEU A 159 2.13 -9.19 18.24
C LEU A 159 0.62 -9.32 18.35
N HIS A 160 0.00 -8.34 18.98
CA HIS A 160 -1.44 -8.14 19.03
C HIS A 160 -1.86 -6.93 18.19
N SER A 161 -3.10 -6.91 17.74
CA SER A 161 -3.64 -5.81 16.94
C SER A 161 -3.43 -4.44 17.60
N GLY A 162 -2.74 -3.55 16.92
CA GLY A 162 -2.37 -2.21 17.40
C GLY A 162 -0.96 -2.10 18.00
N ASP A 163 -0.26 -3.22 18.18
CA ASP A 163 1.15 -3.20 18.62
C ASP A 163 2.06 -2.61 17.54
N ILE A 164 3.22 -2.12 17.96
CA ILE A 164 4.23 -1.62 17.04
C ILE A 164 5.20 -2.75 16.71
N ALA A 165 5.21 -3.19 15.47
CA ALA A 165 6.16 -4.11 14.90
C ALA A 165 7.38 -3.37 14.34
N ARG A 166 8.52 -4.06 14.23
CA ARG A 166 9.78 -3.54 13.70
C ARG A 166 10.28 -4.42 12.57
N ILE A 167 10.69 -3.79 11.48
CA ILE A 167 11.39 -4.46 10.38
C ILE A 167 12.61 -3.64 9.94
N ILE A 168 13.56 -4.30 9.27
CA ILE A 168 14.63 -3.65 8.55
C ILE A 168 14.55 -4.09 7.08
N LEU A 169 14.55 -3.12 6.17
CA LEU A 169 14.76 -3.39 4.74
C LEU A 169 16.27 -3.66 4.57
N SER A 170 16.63 -4.94 4.39
CA SER A 170 18.02 -5.41 4.56
C SER A 170 18.97 -4.79 3.54
N ASP A 171 18.55 -4.65 2.28
CA ASP A 171 19.36 -4.11 1.20
C ASP A 171 19.78 -2.65 1.44
N LEU A 172 19.02 -1.92 2.24
CA LEU A 172 19.18 -0.49 2.47
C LEU A 172 19.54 -0.14 3.91
N ASN A 173 19.44 -1.12 4.81
CA ASN A 173 19.55 -0.93 6.25
C ASN A 173 18.59 0.17 6.76
N ILE A 174 17.35 0.15 6.24
CA ILE A 174 16.29 1.07 6.65
C ILE A 174 15.42 0.40 7.70
N GLU A 175 15.37 0.98 8.87
CA GLU A 175 14.49 0.57 9.96
C GLU A 175 13.10 1.18 9.78
N ILE A 176 12.05 0.35 9.90
CA ILE A 176 10.64 0.73 9.77
C ILE A 176 9.87 0.19 10.97
N PHE A 177 8.95 0.99 11.47
CA PHE A 177 8.00 0.65 12.52
C PHE A 177 6.58 0.74 11.96
N ASP A 178 5.83 -0.37 12.05
CA ASP A 178 4.46 -0.48 11.55
C ASP A 178 3.51 -0.80 12.71
N TYR A 179 2.30 -0.26 12.69
CA TYR A 179 1.23 -0.80 13.51
C TYR A 179 0.80 -2.17 12.96
N TYR A 180 0.85 -3.19 13.80
CA TYR A 180 0.41 -4.52 13.44
C TYR A 180 -1.12 -4.61 13.42
N TRP A 181 -1.68 -4.97 12.28
CA TRP A 181 -3.08 -5.28 12.11
C TRP A 181 -3.20 -6.64 11.44
N THR A 182 -4.08 -7.50 11.96
CA THR A 182 -4.36 -8.78 11.32
C THR A 182 -5.18 -8.60 10.04
N ASN A 183 -5.16 -9.59 9.16
CA ASN A 183 -6.04 -9.59 7.98
C ASN A 183 -7.52 -9.45 8.38
N SER A 184 -7.94 -10.07 9.50
CA SER A 184 -9.30 -9.93 10.01
C SER A 184 -9.64 -8.50 10.44
N ASP A 185 -8.68 -7.77 11.03
CA ASP A 185 -8.89 -6.37 11.42
C ASP A 185 -9.18 -5.49 10.20
N TYR A 186 -8.41 -5.65 9.11
CA TYR A 186 -8.66 -4.93 7.87
C TYR A 186 -10.03 -5.28 7.28
N GLU A 187 -10.38 -6.57 7.20
CA GLU A 187 -11.66 -7.02 6.66
C GLU A 187 -12.86 -6.53 7.48
N GLU A 188 -12.74 -6.46 8.81
CA GLU A 188 -13.73 -5.86 9.69
C GLU A 188 -13.94 -4.38 9.38
N CYS A 189 -12.84 -3.61 9.25
CA CYS A 189 -12.89 -2.19 8.92
C CYS A 189 -13.56 -1.97 7.54
N PHE A 190 -13.23 -2.77 6.54
CA PHE A 190 -13.82 -2.67 5.20
C PHE A 190 -15.33 -2.96 5.20
N LYS A 191 -15.75 -3.99 5.95
CA LYS A 191 -17.18 -4.34 6.13
C LYS A 191 -17.93 -3.24 6.86
N GLU A 192 -17.34 -2.64 7.91
CA GLU A 192 -17.97 -1.54 8.66
C GLU A 192 -18.22 -0.30 7.79
N VAL A 193 -17.32 -0.01 6.87
CA VAL A 193 -17.50 1.07 5.87
C VAL A 193 -18.54 0.69 4.80
N GLY A 194 -18.95 -0.57 4.73
CA GLY A 194 -19.89 -1.09 3.75
C GLY A 194 -19.26 -1.28 2.37
N LEU A 195 -17.99 -1.66 2.30
CA LEU A 195 -17.38 -2.17 1.08
C LEU A 195 -17.89 -3.59 0.81
N ILE A 196 -18.06 -3.91 -0.45
CA ILE A 196 -18.63 -5.19 -0.89
C ILE A 196 -17.65 -5.95 -1.79
N GLN A 197 -17.95 -7.23 -2.06
CA GLN A 197 -17.11 -8.10 -2.91
C GLN A 197 -15.64 -8.03 -2.54
N ILE A 198 -15.33 -8.11 -1.25
CA ILE A 198 -13.97 -8.07 -0.73
C ILE A 198 -13.27 -9.36 -1.18
N SER A 199 -12.27 -9.22 -2.05
CA SER A 199 -11.37 -10.30 -2.44
C SER A 199 -9.97 -10.03 -1.88
N LYS A 200 -9.24 -11.09 -1.56
CA LYS A 200 -7.88 -11.04 -1.05
C LYS A 200 -6.99 -11.90 -1.96
N HIS A 201 -5.91 -11.31 -2.45
CA HIS A 201 -4.84 -12.00 -3.16
C HIS A 201 -3.57 -11.94 -2.31
N GLU A 202 -2.91 -13.07 -2.18
CA GLU A 202 -1.70 -13.23 -1.37
C GLU A 202 -0.58 -13.79 -2.27
N PRO A 203 0.29 -12.93 -2.83
CA PRO A 203 1.30 -13.33 -3.81
C PRO A 203 2.42 -14.16 -3.19
N LEU A 204 2.77 -15.27 -3.81
CA LEU A 204 3.94 -16.08 -3.49
C LEU A 204 5.05 -15.84 -4.51
N GLY A 205 6.30 -16.03 -4.12
CA GLY A 205 7.43 -16.06 -5.04
C GLY A 205 7.42 -17.34 -5.92
N TYR A 206 8.02 -17.26 -7.11
CA TYR A 206 8.24 -18.40 -7.97
C TYR A 206 9.73 -18.61 -8.23
N SER A 207 10.19 -19.85 -8.27
CA SER A 207 11.62 -20.21 -8.42
C SER A 207 12.26 -19.73 -9.74
N ASN A 208 11.46 -19.33 -10.73
CA ASN A 208 11.92 -18.85 -12.04
C ASN A 208 11.93 -17.33 -12.18
N GLU A 209 11.79 -16.57 -11.10
CA GLU A 209 11.75 -15.09 -11.12
C GLU A 209 13.12 -14.42 -10.99
N GLY A 210 14.20 -15.20 -10.85
CA GLY A 210 15.56 -14.67 -10.74
C GLY A 210 15.91 -14.12 -9.35
N TYR A 211 15.11 -14.47 -8.34
CA TYR A 211 15.36 -14.17 -6.94
C TYR A 211 15.62 -15.47 -6.17
N ASP A 212 16.56 -15.42 -5.23
CA ASP A 212 16.83 -16.52 -4.30
C ASP A 212 15.85 -16.46 -3.12
N TRP A 213 14.55 -16.61 -3.43
CA TRP A 213 13.47 -16.53 -2.44
C TRP A 213 13.71 -17.47 -1.25
N LEU A 214 13.33 -17.00 -0.07
CA LEU A 214 13.34 -17.77 1.17
C LEU A 214 11.93 -18.35 1.43
N ASP A 215 11.26 -17.81 2.45
CA ASP A 215 9.90 -18.25 2.79
C ASP A 215 8.84 -17.71 1.81
N GLU A 216 9.17 -16.76 0.93
CA GLU A 216 8.27 -16.24 -0.11
C GLU A 216 7.71 -17.33 -1.03
N LEU A 217 8.40 -18.45 -1.19
CA LEU A 217 7.91 -19.61 -1.98
C LEU A 217 6.67 -20.28 -1.35
N ASN A 218 6.48 -20.14 -0.03
CA ASN A 218 5.45 -20.87 0.72
C ASN A 218 4.51 -19.94 1.50
N TYR A 219 4.92 -18.72 1.77
CA TYR A 219 4.17 -17.76 2.56
C TYR A 219 4.14 -16.40 1.87
N PRO A 220 2.97 -15.75 1.81
CA PRO A 220 2.87 -14.42 1.24
C PRO A 220 3.37 -13.35 2.23
N PRO A 221 4.27 -12.44 1.82
CA PRO A 221 4.67 -11.31 2.66
C PRO A 221 3.58 -10.24 2.75
N TYR A 222 2.72 -10.16 1.74
CA TYR A 222 1.69 -9.12 1.63
C TYR A 222 0.31 -9.71 1.33
N SER A 223 -0.72 -8.95 1.68
CA SER A 223 -2.10 -9.20 1.26
C SER A 223 -2.58 -8.02 0.42
N ILE A 224 -3.15 -8.32 -0.76
CA ILE A 224 -3.72 -7.35 -1.68
C ILE A 224 -5.24 -7.50 -1.63
N TYR A 225 -5.91 -6.52 -1.06
CA TYR A 225 -7.36 -6.47 -1.02
C TYR A 225 -7.90 -5.70 -2.21
N ASN A 226 -8.91 -6.25 -2.88
CA ASN A 226 -9.72 -5.53 -3.87
C ASN A 226 -11.17 -5.55 -3.41
N CYS A 227 -11.73 -4.38 -3.18
CA CYS A 227 -13.08 -4.16 -2.69
C CYS A 227 -13.87 -3.32 -3.70
N LYS A 228 -15.17 -3.59 -3.83
CA LYS A 228 -16.08 -2.74 -4.63
C LYS A 228 -16.78 -1.68 -3.76
N CYS A 229 -16.97 -0.50 -4.35
CA CYS A 229 -17.71 0.62 -3.76
C CYS A 229 -19.21 0.55 -4.03
#